data_966163e63e1edccdcf87ab70823593de
#
_entry.id   966163e63e1edccdcf87ab70823593de
#
_cell.length_a   1.000
_cell.length_b   1.000
_cell.length_c   1.000
_cell.angle_alpha   90.00
_cell.angle_beta   90.00
_cell.angle_gamma   90.00
#
_symmetry.space_group_name_H-M   'P 1'
#
loop_
_entity.id
_entity.type
_entity.pdbx_description
1 polymer ?
#
loop_
_entity_poly.entity_id
_entity_poly.type
_entity_poly.pdbx_seq_one_letter_code
_entity_poly.pdbx_strand_id
1 'polypeptide(L)'
;MTQGAVKTLGKRSQAVSAKKQAILSAALETFSQFGIHGTRLEQVAEQAGVSKTNLLYYYPSKEALYIAVMQQILDIWLAPLKAFREELAPLVAIEEYIRLKLEVSRDYPQASRLFCLEMLQGAPLLQAELTGDLKQLVDDKSAIIAGWVASGKLAPVDPHHLIFMIWASTQHYADFAAQVEAVTGKTLQDEAFFQSTLENVQRMIIEGIRVR
;
A
#
# COMPACT_ATOMS: atom_id res chain seq x y z
N MET A 1 28.00 -30.52 -20.80
CA MET A 1 26.82 -29.92 -21.48
C MET A 1 25.74 -29.39 -20.51
N THR A 2 26.11 -28.68 -19.42
CA THR A 2 25.15 -28.30 -18.36
C THR A 2 25.04 -26.79 -18.10
N GLN A 3 25.90 -25.97 -18.65
CA GLN A 3 25.84 -24.51 -18.43
C GLN A 3 24.85 -23.75 -19.32
N GLY A 4 24.48 -24.29 -20.50
CA GLY A 4 23.54 -23.66 -21.43
C GLY A 4 22.07 -23.76 -21.00
N ALA A 5 21.69 -24.86 -20.33
CA ALA A 5 20.31 -25.11 -19.91
C ALA A 5 19.88 -24.24 -18.71
N VAL A 6 20.78 -23.97 -17.76
CA VAL A 6 20.52 -23.14 -16.58
C VAL A 6 20.34 -21.66 -16.97
N LYS A 7 21.13 -21.16 -17.93
CA LYS A 7 21.01 -19.79 -18.44
C LYS A 7 19.72 -19.51 -19.23
N THR A 8 19.19 -20.52 -19.93
CA THR A 8 17.94 -20.42 -20.70
C THR A 8 16.70 -20.51 -19.80
N LEU A 9 16.75 -21.30 -18.75
CA LEU A 9 15.68 -21.38 -17.74
C LEU A 9 15.54 -20.04 -16.97
N GLY A 10 16.64 -19.39 -16.61
CA GLY A 10 16.63 -18.07 -15.97
C GLY A 10 16.05 -16.98 -16.88
N LYS A 11 16.42 -16.93 -18.16
CA LYS A 11 15.87 -15.95 -19.12
C LYS A 11 14.38 -16.14 -19.37
N ARG A 12 13.89 -17.37 -19.45
CA ARG A 12 12.45 -17.68 -19.64
C ARG A 12 11.64 -17.29 -18.39
N SER A 13 12.15 -17.57 -17.21
CA SER A 13 11.53 -17.15 -15.93
C SER A 13 11.46 -15.62 -15.81
N GLN A 14 12.53 -14.92 -16.14
CA GLN A 14 12.57 -13.45 -16.16
C GLN A 14 11.59 -12.85 -17.16
N ALA A 15 11.48 -13.41 -18.37
CA ALA A 15 10.51 -12.95 -19.36
C ALA A 15 9.05 -13.16 -18.94
N VAL A 16 8.74 -14.27 -18.24
CA VAL A 16 7.42 -14.53 -17.66
C VAL A 16 7.11 -13.53 -16.55
N SER A 17 8.07 -13.29 -15.64
CA SER A 17 7.92 -12.31 -14.56
C SER A 17 7.70 -10.90 -15.10
N ALA A 18 8.48 -10.47 -16.09
CA ALA A 18 8.32 -9.17 -16.72
C ALA A 18 6.94 -8.98 -17.36
N LYS A 19 6.41 -10.02 -18.04
CA LYS A 19 5.06 -9.98 -18.62
C LYS A 19 3.97 -9.88 -17.56
N LYS A 20 4.07 -10.67 -16.48
CA LYS A 20 3.13 -10.58 -15.36
C LYS A 20 3.13 -9.18 -14.76
N GLN A 21 4.31 -8.60 -14.54
CA GLN A 21 4.44 -7.25 -14.00
C GLN A 21 3.85 -6.19 -14.95
N ALA A 22 4.07 -6.30 -16.25
CA ALA A 22 3.46 -5.39 -17.23
C ALA A 22 1.93 -5.47 -17.22
N ILE A 23 1.36 -6.68 -17.09
CA ILE A 23 -0.09 -6.87 -16.98
C ILE A 23 -0.61 -6.25 -15.67
N LEU A 24 0.05 -6.48 -14.53
CA LEU A 24 -0.37 -5.92 -13.24
C LEU A 24 -0.28 -4.39 -13.23
N SER A 25 0.75 -3.80 -13.81
CA SER A 25 0.89 -2.34 -13.90
C SER A 25 -0.21 -1.72 -14.77
N ALA A 26 -0.49 -2.29 -15.95
CA ALA A 26 -1.58 -1.84 -16.81
C ALA A 26 -2.96 -2.02 -16.16
N ALA A 27 -3.14 -3.14 -15.43
CA ALA A 27 -4.37 -3.41 -14.68
C ALA A 27 -4.57 -2.40 -13.54
N LEU A 28 -3.52 -2.10 -12.75
CA LEU A 28 -3.58 -1.10 -11.70
C LEU A 28 -4.02 0.26 -12.25
N GLU A 29 -3.41 0.71 -13.33
CA GLU A 29 -3.75 1.99 -13.96
C GLU A 29 -5.21 2.00 -14.43
N THR A 30 -5.64 0.97 -15.16
CA THR A 30 -7.00 0.88 -15.71
C THR A 30 -8.04 0.75 -14.60
N PHE A 31 -7.81 -0.11 -13.60
CA PHE A 31 -8.74 -0.28 -12.47
C PHE A 31 -8.84 0.97 -11.60
N SER A 32 -7.74 1.72 -11.41
CA SER A 32 -7.76 2.96 -10.62
C SER A 32 -8.58 4.08 -11.28
N GLN A 33 -8.76 4.02 -12.61
CA GLN A 33 -9.55 5.01 -13.38
C GLN A 33 -11.01 4.60 -13.51
N PHE A 34 -11.29 3.32 -13.80
CA PHE A 34 -12.62 2.87 -14.22
C PHE A 34 -13.29 1.90 -13.23
N GLY A 35 -12.58 1.53 -12.15
CA GLY A 35 -13.02 0.46 -11.24
C GLY A 35 -13.04 -0.91 -11.93
N ILE A 36 -13.37 -1.97 -11.16
CA ILE A 36 -13.44 -3.32 -11.72
C ILE A 36 -14.56 -3.46 -12.75
N HIS A 37 -15.69 -2.80 -12.56
CA HIS A 37 -16.85 -2.92 -13.45
C HIS A 37 -16.65 -2.17 -14.77
N GLY A 38 -16.02 -0.99 -14.76
CA GLY A 38 -15.77 -0.18 -15.94
C GLY A 38 -14.59 -0.65 -16.79
N THR A 39 -13.70 -1.47 -16.24
CA THR A 39 -12.50 -1.96 -16.94
C THR A 39 -12.83 -3.13 -17.88
N ARG A 40 -12.25 -3.11 -19.09
CA ARG A 40 -12.27 -4.22 -20.05
C ARG A 40 -10.90 -4.87 -20.14
N LEU A 41 -10.86 -6.21 -20.15
CA LEU A 41 -9.59 -6.96 -20.24
C LEU A 41 -8.81 -6.68 -21.52
N GLU A 42 -9.51 -6.32 -22.61
CA GLU A 42 -8.90 -5.91 -23.88
C GLU A 42 -8.04 -4.65 -23.72
N GLN A 43 -8.53 -3.65 -22.98
CA GLN A 43 -7.79 -2.41 -22.70
C GLN A 43 -6.54 -2.70 -21.88
N VAL A 44 -6.67 -3.53 -20.85
CA VAL A 44 -5.52 -3.95 -20.03
C VAL A 44 -4.49 -4.71 -20.86
N ALA A 45 -4.93 -5.63 -21.73
CA ALA A 45 -4.03 -6.41 -22.59
C ALA A 45 -3.29 -5.53 -23.59
N GLU A 46 -3.99 -4.59 -24.24
CA GLU A 46 -3.41 -3.62 -25.16
C GLU A 46 -2.35 -2.76 -24.47
N GLN A 47 -2.67 -2.19 -23.31
CA GLN A 47 -1.75 -1.37 -22.52
C GLN A 47 -0.54 -2.14 -22.01
N ALA A 48 -0.71 -3.42 -21.67
CA ALA A 48 0.38 -4.32 -21.27
C ALA A 48 1.22 -4.85 -22.43
N GLY A 49 0.85 -4.55 -23.69
CA GLY A 49 1.54 -5.06 -24.88
C GLY A 49 1.40 -6.57 -25.05
N VAL A 50 0.28 -7.18 -24.62
CA VAL A 50 0.01 -8.62 -24.74
C VAL A 50 -1.35 -8.86 -25.41
N SER A 51 -1.56 -10.08 -25.97
CA SER A 51 -2.90 -10.47 -26.41
C SER A 51 -3.82 -10.78 -25.21
N LYS A 52 -5.14 -10.60 -25.39
CA LYS A 52 -6.14 -10.99 -24.36
C LYS A 52 -5.99 -12.48 -23.97
N THR A 53 -5.71 -13.36 -24.93
CA THR A 53 -5.47 -14.79 -24.67
C THR A 53 -4.25 -15.00 -23.77
N ASN A 54 -3.19 -14.22 -23.97
CA ASN A 54 -1.99 -14.29 -23.14
C ASN A 54 -2.26 -13.73 -21.74
N LEU A 55 -3.03 -12.65 -21.60
CA LEU A 55 -3.47 -12.15 -20.31
C LEU A 55 -4.28 -13.20 -19.55
N LEU A 56 -5.27 -13.80 -20.19
CA LEU A 56 -6.12 -14.86 -19.58
C LEU A 56 -5.35 -16.13 -19.23
N TYR A 57 -4.24 -16.40 -19.88
CA TYR A 57 -3.33 -17.49 -19.48
C TYR A 57 -2.70 -17.23 -18.10
N TYR A 58 -2.39 -15.98 -17.76
CA TYR A 58 -1.82 -15.62 -16.45
C TYR A 58 -2.90 -15.36 -15.38
N TYR A 59 -4.01 -14.76 -15.79
CA TYR A 59 -5.12 -14.37 -14.91
C TYR A 59 -6.44 -14.80 -15.55
N PRO A 60 -7.05 -15.90 -15.09
CA PRO A 60 -8.15 -16.57 -15.81
C PRO A 60 -9.46 -15.76 -15.86
N SER A 61 -9.58 -14.71 -15.03
CA SER A 61 -10.73 -13.82 -15.05
C SER A 61 -10.32 -12.39 -14.68
N LYS A 62 -11.24 -11.44 -14.87
CA LYS A 62 -11.06 -10.04 -14.46
C LYS A 62 -10.93 -9.92 -12.94
N GLU A 63 -11.71 -10.70 -12.20
CA GLU A 63 -11.68 -10.76 -10.74
C GLU A 63 -10.35 -11.33 -10.25
N ALA A 64 -9.83 -12.38 -10.86
CA ALA A 64 -8.53 -12.95 -10.52
C ALA A 64 -7.39 -11.94 -10.77
N LEU A 65 -7.47 -11.16 -11.85
CA LEU A 65 -6.51 -10.09 -12.13
C LEU A 65 -6.64 -8.96 -11.11
N TYR A 66 -7.87 -8.57 -10.76
CA TYR A 66 -8.14 -7.53 -9.76
C TYR A 66 -7.59 -7.92 -8.39
N ILE A 67 -7.87 -9.14 -7.92
CA ILE A 67 -7.33 -9.66 -6.65
C ILE A 67 -5.79 -9.65 -6.65
N ALA A 68 -5.16 -10.06 -7.76
CA ALA A 68 -3.71 -10.03 -7.87
C ALA A 68 -3.13 -8.60 -7.78
N VAL A 69 -3.80 -7.61 -8.37
CA VAL A 69 -3.45 -6.19 -8.22
C VAL A 69 -3.60 -5.74 -6.78
N MET A 70 -4.72 -6.10 -6.13
CA MET A 70 -4.99 -5.72 -4.75
C MET A 70 -4.01 -6.35 -3.76
N GLN A 71 -3.59 -7.61 -3.98
CA GLN A 71 -2.54 -8.26 -3.20
C GLN A 71 -1.20 -7.52 -3.33
N GLN A 72 -0.83 -7.10 -4.54
CA GLN A 72 0.38 -6.28 -4.73
C GLN A 72 0.28 -4.93 -4.00
N ILE A 73 -0.88 -4.29 -4.03
CA ILE A 73 -1.13 -3.05 -3.29
C ILE A 73 -0.96 -3.27 -1.78
N LEU A 74 -1.55 -4.33 -1.23
CA LEU A 74 -1.43 -4.67 0.18
C LEU A 74 0.03 -4.93 0.57
N ASP A 75 0.82 -5.61 -0.24
CA ASP A 75 2.24 -5.83 0.03
C ASP A 75 3.02 -4.51 0.15
N ILE A 76 2.78 -3.56 -0.76
CA ILE A 76 3.37 -2.22 -0.72
C ILE A 76 2.91 -1.46 0.53
N TRP A 77 1.61 -1.48 0.82
CA TRP A 77 0.98 -0.74 1.92
C TRP A 77 1.37 -1.24 3.29
N LEU A 78 1.59 -2.56 3.42
CA LEU A 78 1.93 -3.19 4.68
C LEU A 78 3.45 -3.28 4.94
N ALA A 79 4.28 -3.04 3.92
CA ALA A 79 5.73 -3.07 4.07
C ALA A 79 6.25 -2.15 5.20
N PRO A 80 5.78 -0.89 5.35
CA PRO A 80 6.16 -0.02 6.47
C PRO A 80 5.80 -0.61 7.84
N LEU A 81 4.61 -1.19 7.96
CA LEU A 81 4.17 -1.80 9.23
C LEU A 81 4.94 -3.09 9.53
N LYS A 82 5.27 -3.90 8.51
CA LYS A 82 6.12 -5.09 8.67
C LYS A 82 7.53 -4.74 9.20
N ALA A 83 8.06 -3.56 8.84
CA ALA A 83 9.37 -3.07 9.29
C ALA A 83 9.39 -2.61 10.76
N PHE A 84 8.24 -2.35 11.35
CA PHE A 84 8.08 -1.91 12.73
C PHE A 84 8.47 -3.02 13.72
N ARG A 85 9.41 -2.77 14.65
CA ARG A 85 9.99 -3.79 15.54
C ARG A 85 10.03 -3.33 16.99
N GLU A 86 9.91 -4.28 17.92
CA GLU A 86 9.89 -4.06 19.37
C GLU A 86 11.20 -3.47 19.90
N GLU A 87 12.35 -3.82 19.30
CA GLU A 87 13.68 -3.40 19.74
C GLU A 87 13.97 -1.92 19.46
N LEU A 88 13.18 -1.28 18.62
CA LEU A 88 13.35 0.14 18.29
C LEU A 88 12.88 1.04 19.44
N ALA A 89 13.47 2.22 19.55
CA ALA A 89 12.93 3.27 20.41
C ALA A 89 11.52 3.67 19.93
N PRO A 90 10.48 3.64 20.78
CA PRO A 90 9.09 3.73 20.34
C PRO A 90 8.77 4.94 19.46
N LEU A 91 9.19 6.15 19.90
CA LEU A 91 8.91 7.37 19.14
C LEU A 91 9.62 7.37 17.77
N VAL A 92 10.87 6.88 17.72
CA VAL A 92 11.65 6.76 16.47
C VAL A 92 10.98 5.77 15.52
N ALA A 93 10.50 4.63 16.03
CA ALA A 93 9.79 3.64 15.24
C ALA A 93 8.50 4.20 14.63
N ILE A 94 7.74 5.00 15.40
CA ILE A 94 6.49 5.61 14.94
C ILE A 94 6.77 6.74 13.94
N GLU A 95 7.78 7.58 14.18
CA GLU A 95 8.22 8.63 13.24
C GLU A 95 8.61 8.03 11.89
N GLU A 96 9.41 6.96 11.92
CA GLU A 96 9.82 6.24 10.71
C GLU A 96 8.64 5.58 10.00
N TYR A 97 7.70 4.99 10.74
CA TYR A 97 6.50 4.42 10.16
C TYR A 97 5.64 5.48 9.45
N ILE A 98 5.44 6.65 10.06
CA ILE A 98 4.72 7.78 9.45
C ILE A 98 5.42 8.22 8.16
N ARG A 99 6.76 8.37 8.19
CA ARG A 99 7.55 8.75 7.01
C ARG A 99 7.36 7.77 5.86
N LEU A 100 7.54 6.48 6.12
CA LEU A 100 7.37 5.43 5.11
C LEU A 100 5.95 5.38 4.55
N LYS A 101 4.92 5.60 5.39
CA LYS A 101 3.53 5.67 4.94
C LYS A 101 3.26 6.85 4.02
N LEU A 102 3.81 8.01 4.32
CA LEU A 102 3.69 9.20 3.45
C LEU A 102 4.45 9.01 2.13
N GLU A 103 5.64 8.38 2.15
CA GLU A 103 6.37 8.03 0.94
C GLU A 103 5.56 7.09 0.04
N VAL A 104 4.96 6.04 0.60
CA VAL A 104 4.07 5.15 -0.15
C VAL A 104 2.88 5.91 -0.73
N SER A 105 2.28 6.83 0.02
CA SER A 105 1.17 7.67 -0.47
C SER A 105 1.60 8.61 -1.60
N ARG A 106 2.82 9.16 -1.55
CA ARG A 106 3.40 9.99 -2.61
C ARG A 106 3.70 9.16 -3.87
N ASP A 107 4.34 8.00 -3.68
CA ASP A 107 4.92 7.22 -4.78
C ASP A 107 3.89 6.33 -5.47
N TYR A 108 2.80 5.96 -4.78
CA TYR A 108 1.75 5.05 -5.27
C TYR A 108 0.32 5.59 -5.11
N PRO A 109 0.01 6.83 -5.56
CA PRO A 109 -1.31 7.43 -5.34
C PRO A 109 -2.45 6.70 -6.06
N GLN A 110 -2.17 6.03 -7.19
CA GLN A 110 -3.16 5.23 -7.90
C GLN A 110 -3.54 3.97 -7.12
N ALA A 111 -2.54 3.32 -6.49
CA ALA A 111 -2.75 2.17 -5.64
C ALA A 111 -3.60 2.54 -4.41
N SER A 112 -3.33 3.70 -3.79
CA SER A 112 -4.13 4.22 -2.68
C SER A 112 -5.59 4.40 -3.05
N ARG A 113 -5.85 5.08 -4.16
CA ARG A 113 -7.22 5.32 -4.64
C ARG A 113 -7.97 4.03 -4.95
N LEU A 114 -7.31 3.06 -5.59
CA LEU A 114 -7.95 1.78 -5.90
C LEU A 114 -8.32 1.03 -4.62
N PHE A 115 -7.41 1.00 -3.65
CA PHE A 115 -7.67 0.38 -2.33
C PHE A 115 -8.81 1.10 -1.59
N CYS A 116 -8.80 2.44 -1.57
CA CYS A 116 -9.86 3.25 -0.95
C CYS A 116 -11.23 2.94 -1.58
N LEU A 117 -11.31 2.85 -2.90
CA LEU A 117 -12.56 2.50 -3.60
C LEU A 117 -13.09 1.12 -3.20
N GLU A 118 -12.22 0.12 -3.08
CA GLU A 118 -12.61 -1.23 -2.62
C GLU A 118 -13.13 -1.18 -1.18
N MET A 119 -12.45 -0.45 -0.28
CA MET A 119 -12.89 -0.30 1.12
C MET A 119 -14.23 0.40 1.23
N LEU A 120 -14.48 1.46 0.46
CA LEU A 120 -15.76 2.19 0.44
C LEU A 120 -16.93 1.33 -0.05
N GLN A 121 -16.68 0.31 -0.87
CA GLN A 121 -17.66 -0.66 -1.33
C GLN A 121 -17.87 -1.82 -0.33
N GLY A 122 -17.21 -1.82 0.82
CA GLY A 122 -17.29 -2.88 1.83
C GLY A 122 -16.32 -4.05 1.58
N ALA A 123 -15.30 -3.84 0.74
CA ALA A 123 -14.24 -4.79 0.42
C ALA A 123 -14.75 -6.17 -0.07
N PRO A 124 -15.67 -6.24 -1.04
CA PRO A 124 -16.33 -7.50 -1.42
C PRO A 124 -15.35 -8.57 -1.93
N LEU A 125 -14.20 -8.17 -2.46
CA LEU A 125 -13.19 -9.07 -3.01
C LEU A 125 -11.97 -9.28 -2.11
N LEU A 126 -11.87 -8.57 -0.97
CA LEU A 126 -10.70 -8.60 -0.09
C LEU A 126 -11.01 -9.06 1.35
N GLN A 127 -12.21 -9.54 1.63
CA GLN A 127 -12.59 -9.93 3.01
C GLN A 127 -11.65 -10.97 3.61
N ALA A 128 -11.18 -11.95 2.83
CA ALA A 128 -10.28 -12.98 3.30
C ALA A 128 -8.91 -12.39 3.70
N GLU A 129 -8.34 -11.51 2.88
CA GLU A 129 -7.07 -10.84 3.13
C GLU A 129 -7.16 -9.90 4.34
N LEU A 130 -8.26 -9.15 4.47
CA LEU A 130 -8.48 -8.22 5.58
C LEU A 130 -8.63 -8.95 6.92
N THR A 131 -9.40 -10.04 6.94
CA THR A 131 -9.65 -10.82 8.17
C THR A 131 -8.55 -11.82 8.49
N GLY A 132 -7.68 -12.12 7.52
CA GLY A 132 -6.51 -12.99 7.64
C GLY A 132 -5.23 -12.21 7.94
N ASP A 133 -4.38 -12.09 6.93
CA ASP A 133 -3.00 -11.59 7.06
C ASP A 133 -2.92 -10.15 7.57
N LEU A 134 -3.82 -9.26 7.11
CA LEU A 134 -3.84 -7.89 7.58
C LEU A 134 -4.17 -7.83 9.07
N LYS A 135 -5.25 -8.54 9.49
CA LYS A 135 -5.65 -8.57 10.89
C LYS A 135 -4.52 -9.08 11.78
N GLN A 136 -3.89 -10.21 11.42
CA GLN A 136 -2.80 -10.79 12.18
C GLN A 136 -1.62 -9.81 12.32
N LEU A 137 -1.22 -9.14 11.24
CA LEU A 137 -0.16 -8.15 11.28
C LEU A 137 -0.50 -6.98 12.20
N VAL A 138 -1.73 -6.47 12.15
CA VAL A 138 -2.19 -5.38 13.02
C VAL A 138 -2.20 -5.81 14.47
N ASP A 139 -2.69 -7.02 14.78
CA ASP A 139 -2.72 -7.57 16.14
C ASP A 139 -1.28 -7.70 16.69
N ASP A 140 -0.33 -8.23 15.91
CA ASP A 140 1.08 -8.37 16.31
C ASP A 140 1.71 -7.01 16.63
N LYS A 141 1.48 -6.00 15.79
CA LYS A 141 2.05 -4.66 16.00
C LYS A 141 1.34 -3.91 17.12
N SER A 142 0.04 -4.13 17.30
CA SER A 142 -0.70 -3.61 18.45
C SER A 142 -0.18 -4.14 19.76
N ALA A 143 0.23 -5.41 19.82
CA ALA A 143 0.85 -6.01 21.01
C ALA A 143 2.19 -5.32 21.36
N ILE A 144 3.02 -4.98 20.36
CA ILE A 144 4.27 -4.22 20.56
C ILE A 144 3.97 -2.85 21.16
N ILE A 145 3.02 -2.10 20.60
CA ILE A 145 2.65 -0.77 21.08
C ILE A 145 2.08 -0.86 22.50
N ALA A 146 1.22 -1.84 22.79
CA ALA A 146 0.68 -2.08 24.13
C ALA A 146 1.81 -2.36 25.15
N GLY A 147 2.84 -3.12 24.76
CA GLY A 147 4.03 -3.36 25.58
C GLY A 147 4.80 -2.06 25.90
N TRP A 148 4.92 -1.15 24.93
CA TRP A 148 5.55 0.16 25.17
C TRP A 148 4.73 1.06 26.08
N VAL A 149 3.40 1.04 25.97
CA VAL A 149 2.50 1.76 26.90
C VAL A 149 2.60 1.17 28.31
N ALA A 150 2.52 -0.17 28.44
CA ALA A 150 2.60 -0.84 29.73
C ALA A 150 3.94 -0.63 30.45
N SER A 151 5.04 -0.48 29.69
CA SER A 151 6.37 -0.17 30.22
C SER A 151 6.64 1.32 30.46
N GLY A 152 5.65 2.19 30.24
CA GLY A 152 5.78 3.65 30.40
C GLY A 152 6.68 4.33 29.38
N LYS A 153 6.96 3.67 28.26
CA LYS A 153 7.74 4.25 27.14
C LYS A 153 6.89 5.13 26.22
N LEU A 154 5.57 4.93 26.22
CA LEU A 154 4.56 5.76 25.57
C LEU A 154 3.49 6.19 26.57
N ALA A 155 2.90 7.35 26.35
CA ALA A 155 1.70 7.77 27.04
C ALA A 155 0.53 6.82 26.71
N PRO A 156 -0.49 6.72 27.58
CA PRO A 156 -1.63 5.86 27.35
C PRO A 156 -2.30 6.15 26.01
N VAL A 157 -2.36 5.15 25.14
CA VAL A 157 -3.02 5.19 23.83
C VAL A 157 -3.50 3.78 23.46
N ASP A 158 -4.67 3.68 22.83
CA ASP A 158 -5.11 2.44 22.21
C ASP A 158 -4.30 2.16 20.96
N PRO A 159 -3.64 0.99 20.84
CA PRO A 159 -2.78 0.68 19.70
C PRO A 159 -3.48 0.69 18.33
N HIS A 160 -4.72 0.15 18.27
CA HIS A 160 -5.49 0.12 17.02
C HIS A 160 -5.85 1.53 16.57
N HIS A 161 -6.32 2.38 17.50
CA HIS A 161 -6.63 3.78 17.19
C HIS A 161 -5.40 4.57 16.75
N LEU A 162 -4.22 4.30 17.32
CA LEU A 162 -2.97 4.92 16.87
C LEU A 162 -2.64 4.50 15.43
N ILE A 163 -2.71 3.21 15.11
CA ILE A 163 -2.47 2.69 13.77
C ILE A 163 -3.47 3.30 12.76
N PHE A 164 -4.76 3.33 13.11
CA PHE A 164 -5.80 3.89 12.24
C PHE A 164 -5.63 5.41 12.04
N MET A 165 -5.21 6.15 13.08
CA MET A 165 -4.90 7.58 12.97
C MET A 165 -3.73 7.81 12.00
N ILE A 166 -2.67 7.00 12.09
CA ILE A 166 -1.54 7.08 11.15
C ILE A 166 -2.02 6.80 9.72
N TRP A 167 -2.83 5.77 9.50
CA TRP A 167 -3.36 5.47 8.18
C TRP A 167 -4.20 6.62 7.64
N ALA A 168 -5.17 7.09 8.40
CA ALA A 168 -6.06 8.17 8.00
C ALA A 168 -5.29 9.45 7.65
N SER A 169 -4.31 9.86 8.48
CA SER A 169 -3.55 11.09 8.29
C SER A 169 -2.53 11.00 7.14
N THR A 170 -2.02 9.81 6.80
CA THR A 170 -1.03 9.64 5.73
C THR A 170 -1.67 9.34 4.38
N GLN A 171 -2.73 8.52 4.34
CA GLN A 171 -3.40 8.14 3.08
C GLN A 171 -4.30 9.24 2.52
N HIS A 172 -4.81 10.14 3.37
CA HIS A 172 -5.67 11.26 2.95
C HIS A 172 -5.08 12.05 1.77
N TYR A 173 -3.79 12.32 1.79
CA TYR A 173 -3.10 13.09 0.75
C TYR A 173 -3.06 12.39 -0.62
N ALA A 174 -3.21 11.06 -0.66
CA ALA A 174 -3.29 10.29 -1.89
C ALA A 174 -4.75 10.02 -2.30
N ASP A 175 -5.59 9.59 -1.35
CA ASP A 175 -6.98 9.22 -1.60
C ASP A 175 -7.82 10.44 -2.01
N PHE A 176 -7.54 11.60 -1.40
CA PHE A 176 -8.21 12.88 -1.65
C PHE A 176 -7.27 13.92 -2.28
N ALA A 177 -6.32 13.47 -3.12
CA ALA A 177 -5.33 14.35 -3.75
C ALA A 177 -5.96 15.55 -4.48
N ALA A 178 -7.09 15.33 -5.18
CA ALA A 178 -7.81 16.42 -5.86
C ALA A 178 -8.33 17.49 -4.90
N GLN A 179 -8.80 17.10 -3.70
CA GLN A 179 -9.22 18.05 -2.67
C GLN A 179 -8.03 18.81 -2.09
N VAL A 180 -6.93 18.10 -1.79
CA VAL A 180 -5.70 18.71 -1.27
C VAL A 180 -5.15 19.72 -2.27
N GLU A 181 -5.06 19.35 -3.55
CA GLU A 181 -4.60 20.23 -4.62
C GLU A 181 -5.52 21.45 -4.80
N ALA A 182 -6.83 21.26 -4.81
CA ALA A 182 -7.79 22.36 -4.94
C ALA A 182 -7.69 23.38 -3.81
N VAL A 183 -7.39 22.93 -2.58
CA VAL A 183 -7.30 23.80 -1.38
C VAL A 183 -5.92 24.45 -1.24
N THR A 184 -4.85 23.74 -1.58
CA THR A 184 -3.48 24.17 -1.31
C THR A 184 -2.68 24.57 -2.55
N GLY A 185 -3.15 24.20 -3.74
CA GLY A 185 -2.41 24.31 -5.00
C GLY A 185 -1.24 23.33 -5.10
N LYS A 186 -1.15 22.31 -4.23
CA LYS A 186 0.01 21.41 -4.10
C LYS A 186 -0.42 19.98 -3.89
N THR A 187 0.49 19.05 -4.21
CA THR A 187 0.35 17.62 -3.94
C THR A 187 1.59 17.10 -3.22
N LEU A 188 1.61 15.85 -2.79
CA LEU A 188 2.82 15.23 -2.20
C LEU A 188 4.00 15.14 -3.17
N GLN A 189 3.82 15.42 -4.47
CA GLN A 189 4.91 15.51 -5.44
C GLN A 189 5.73 16.81 -5.33
N ASP A 190 5.17 17.84 -4.68
CA ASP A 190 5.93 19.04 -4.29
C ASP A 190 6.75 18.72 -3.05
N GLU A 191 8.07 18.75 -3.17
CA GLU A 191 8.99 18.35 -2.11
C GLU A 191 8.83 19.19 -0.83
N ALA A 192 8.66 20.51 -0.96
CA ALA A 192 8.48 21.39 0.20
C ALA A 192 7.15 21.09 0.92
N PHE A 193 6.10 20.78 0.16
CA PHE A 193 4.82 20.38 0.73
C PHE A 193 4.90 19.01 1.40
N PHE A 194 5.60 18.05 0.78
CA PHE A 194 5.84 16.72 1.37
C PHE A 194 6.57 16.84 2.72
N GLN A 195 7.67 17.58 2.78
CA GLN A 195 8.44 17.79 4.02
C GLN A 195 7.60 18.46 5.11
N SER A 196 6.89 19.52 4.76
CA SER A 196 5.97 20.20 5.69
C SER A 196 4.87 19.27 6.19
N THR A 197 4.31 18.43 5.30
CA THR A 197 3.31 17.43 5.68
C THR A 197 3.88 16.40 6.66
N LEU A 198 5.06 15.87 6.35
CA LEU A 198 5.77 14.90 7.19
C LEU A 198 6.00 15.45 8.60
N GLU A 199 6.60 16.62 8.69
CA GLU A 199 6.89 17.29 9.98
C GLU A 199 5.63 17.53 10.80
N ASN A 200 4.55 18.00 10.16
CA ASN A 200 3.29 18.27 10.88
C ASN A 200 2.59 16.99 11.33
N VAL A 201 2.49 15.98 10.49
CA VAL A 201 1.86 14.69 10.86
C VAL A 201 2.66 14.01 11.98
N GLN A 202 3.98 13.94 11.85
CA GLN A 202 4.85 13.39 12.91
C GLN A 202 4.66 14.18 14.22
N ARG A 203 4.78 15.48 14.21
CA ARG A 203 4.64 16.32 15.40
C ARG A 203 3.29 16.11 16.10
N MET A 204 2.18 16.13 15.35
CA MET A 204 0.84 15.98 15.95
C MET A 204 0.66 14.62 16.60
N ILE A 205 1.15 13.53 15.98
CA ILE A 205 1.01 12.19 16.51
C ILE A 205 1.99 11.96 17.67
N ILE A 206 3.26 12.32 17.50
CA ILE A 206 4.31 12.08 18.49
C ILE A 206 4.05 12.84 19.79
N GLU A 207 3.64 14.11 19.73
CA GLU A 207 3.32 14.89 20.94
C GLU A 207 2.08 14.35 21.67
N GLY A 208 1.18 13.66 20.96
CA GLY A 208 0.02 13.00 21.55
C GLY A 208 0.35 11.73 22.36
N ILE A 209 1.48 11.10 22.07
CA ILE A 209 1.90 9.80 22.67
C ILE A 209 3.20 9.89 23.47
N ARG A 210 3.82 11.07 23.53
CA ARG A 210 5.05 11.31 24.29
C ARG A 210 4.75 11.30 25.78
N VAL A 211 5.52 10.56 26.57
CA VAL A 211 5.49 10.63 28.04
C VAL A 211 6.01 12.00 28.48
N ARG A 212 5.27 12.66 29.33
CA ARG A 212 5.60 13.99 29.92
C ARG A 212 6.26 13.85 31.27
#